data_c060ad25af4500e5992598246f79f5f3
#
_entry.id   c060ad25af4500e5992598246f79f5f3
#
_cell.length_a   1.000
_cell.length_b   1.000
_cell.length_c   1.000
_cell.angle_alpha   90.00
_cell.angle_beta   90.00
_cell.angle_gamma   90.00
#
_symmetry.space_group_name_H-M   'P 1'
#
loop_
_entity.id
_entity.type
_entity.pdbx_description
1 polymer ?
#
loop_
_entity_poly.entity_id
_entity_poly.type
_entity_poly.pdbx_seq_one_letter_code
_entity_poly.pdbx_strand_id
1 'polypeptide(L)'
;MSKRNRQFVRHVKNHLAEYGMSLIIGRGKLVNVGGYRCVGYFDEGKKVIKIAKNSPEFMSTLVHEYCHFLQCIKKCKIFKKSDTAGIIIDEWFNGKEYSEQKLKRAFFLVRAMERDCEKRAVKIIKKFNLEIDSKMYAKKANCYIYSHFMMEKTRKFDSYKKSPYRSPIVLKVMPSTMAVLSHRSIPPKIYSILESFTL
;
A
#
# COMPACT_ATOMS: atom_id res chain seq x y z
N MET A 1 -4.84 -22.30 -1.93
CA MET A 1 -5.26 -21.21 -2.84
C MET A 1 -6.35 -21.74 -3.76
N SER A 2 -7.49 -21.06 -3.83
CA SER A 2 -8.65 -21.44 -4.62
C SER A 2 -8.42 -21.36 -6.14
N LYS A 3 -9.37 -21.89 -6.94
CA LYS A 3 -9.33 -21.82 -8.40
C LYS A 3 -9.33 -20.36 -8.88
N ARG A 4 -10.18 -19.49 -8.28
CA ARG A 4 -10.29 -18.06 -8.63
C ARG A 4 -8.99 -17.31 -8.36
N ASN A 5 -8.42 -17.50 -7.18
CA ASN A 5 -7.15 -16.89 -6.81
C ASN A 5 -6.00 -17.33 -7.73
N ARG A 6 -5.94 -18.61 -8.13
CA ARG A 6 -4.96 -19.11 -9.11
C ARG A 6 -5.14 -18.48 -10.49
N GLN A 7 -6.39 -18.33 -10.93
CA GLN A 7 -6.70 -17.65 -12.19
C GLN A 7 -6.26 -16.19 -12.18
N PHE A 8 -6.48 -15.47 -11.06
CA PHE A 8 -6.02 -14.09 -10.92
C PHE A 8 -4.49 -13.99 -10.94
N VAL A 9 -3.77 -14.86 -10.21
CA VAL A 9 -2.29 -14.90 -10.26
C VAL A 9 -1.80 -15.11 -11.69
N ARG A 10 -2.41 -16.01 -12.46
CA ARG A 10 -2.09 -16.23 -13.88
C ARG A 10 -2.38 -14.98 -14.72
N HIS A 11 -3.53 -14.34 -14.51
CA HIS A 11 -3.89 -13.08 -15.18
C HIS A 11 -2.84 -11.99 -14.94
N VAL A 12 -2.44 -11.77 -13.68
CA VAL A 12 -1.42 -10.80 -13.33
C VAL A 12 -0.10 -11.13 -14.01
N LYS A 13 0.35 -12.40 -13.97
CA LYS A 13 1.60 -12.83 -14.60
C LYS A 13 1.59 -12.56 -16.10
N ASN A 14 0.51 -12.91 -16.81
CA ASN A 14 0.40 -12.71 -18.25
C ASN A 14 0.37 -11.22 -18.60
N HIS A 15 -0.42 -10.43 -17.88
CA HIS A 15 -0.54 -8.99 -18.13
C HIS A 15 0.79 -8.24 -17.85
N LEU A 16 1.55 -8.62 -16.83
CA LEU A 16 2.90 -8.09 -16.61
C LEU A 16 3.83 -8.41 -17.79
N ALA A 17 3.78 -9.65 -18.30
CA ALA A 17 4.62 -10.09 -19.41
C ALA A 17 4.37 -9.27 -20.70
N GLU A 18 3.13 -8.85 -20.98
CA GLU A 18 2.78 -7.97 -22.11
C GLU A 18 3.53 -6.63 -22.07
N TYR A 19 3.98 -6.20 -20.87
CA TYR A 19 4.75 -4.97 -20.65
C TYR A 19 6.25 -5.23 -20.36
N GLY A 20 6.72 -6.47 -20.62
CA GLY A 20 8.11 -6.84 -20.34
C GLY A 20 8.47 -6.87 -18.86
N MET A 21 7.47 -7.05 -17.98
CA MET A 21 7.63 -7.13 -16.54
C MET A 21 7.38 -8.57 -16.04
N SER A 22 7.83 -8.88 -14.82
CA SER A 22 7.72 -10.20 -14.23
C SER A 22 7.02 -10.23 -12.87
N LEU A 23 6.38 -11.37 -12.56
CA LEU A 23 5.87 -11.67 -11.22
C LEU A 23 6.81 -12.69 -10.56
N ILE A 24 7.49 -12.27 -9.48
CA ILE A 24 8.36 -13.14 -8.67
C ILE A 24 7.64 -13.48 -7.36
N ILE A 25 7.42 -14.77 -7.14
CA ILE A 25 6.78 -15.29 -5.94
C ILE A 25 7.86 -15.96 -5.06
N GLY A 26 8.27 -15.26 -4.02
CA GLY A 26 9.26 -15.73 -3.04
C GLY A 26 8.65 -16.72 -2.05
N ARG A 27 9.45 -17.71 -1.56
CA ARG A 27 8.98 -18.76 -0.63
C ARG A 27 8.80 -18.29 0.81
N GLY A 28 9.28 -17.11 1.20
CA GLY A 28 9.23 -16.58 2.55
C GLY A 28 7.87 -15.99 2.96
N LYS A 29 7.78 -15.51 4.20
CA LYS A 29 6.66 -14.69 4.71
C LYS A 29 6.83 -13.21 4.35
N LEU A 30 8.07 -12.77 4.08
CA LEU A 30 8.44 -11.42 3.69
C LEU A 30 9.47 -11.47 2.57
N VAL A 31 9.54 -10.40 1.78
CA VAL A 31 10.58 -10.11 0.79
C VAL A 31 11.41 -8.90 1.24
N ASN A 32 12.63 -8.77 0.73
CA ASN A 32 13.50 -7.63 1.01
C ASN A 32 13.48 -6.65 -0.17
N VAL A 33 13.41 -5.36 0.13
CA VAL A 33 13.52 -4.25 -0.80
C VAL A 33 14.24 -3.09 -0.11
N GLY A 34 15.36 -2.61 -0.66
CA GLY A 34 16.08 -1.44 -0.13
C GLY A 34 16.44 -1.50 1.36
N GLY A 35 16.71 -2.69 1.91
CA GLY A 35 16.96 -2.90 3.34
C GLY A 35 15.70 -3.12 4.20
N TYR A 36 14.51 -2.92 3.64
CA TYR A 36 13.24 -3.13 4.34
C TYR A 36 12.64 -4.51 4.06
N ARG A 37 11.84 -5.00 5.01
CA ARG A 37 11.11 -6.27 4.88
C ARG A 37 9.61 -5.99 4.78
N CYS A 38 9.00 -6.42 3.67
CA CYS A 38 7.56 -6.25 3.40
C CYS A 38 6.96 -7.54 2.83
N VAL A 39 5.64 -7.58 2.66
CA VAL A 39 4.95 -8.73 2.05
C VAL A 39 5.15 -8.76 0.54
N GLY A 40 5.23 -7.61 -0.09
CA GLY A 40 5.48 -7.47 -1.52
C GLY A 40 5.74 -6.03 -1.91
N TYR A 41 6.15 -5.83 -3.16
CA TYR A 41 6.35 -4.52 -3.76
C TYR A 41 6.28 -4.58 -5.29
N PHE A 42 5.93 -3.46 -5.89
CA PHE A 42 6.09 -3.17 -7.31
C PHE A 42 7.33 -2.28 -7.51
N ASP A 43 8.16 -2.61 -8.48
CA ASP A 43 9.36 -1.83 -8.84
C ASP A 43 9.36 -1.64 -10.36
N GLU A 44 9.06 -0.39 -10.80
CA GLU A 44 9.02 -0.02 -12.22
C GLU A 44 10.42 -0.14 -12.86
N GLY A 45 11.45 0.31 -12.15
CA GLY A 45 12.83 0.30 -12.66
C GLY A 45 13.38 -1.11 -12.87
N LYS A 46 13.07 -2.04 -11.96
CA LYS A 46 13.41 -3.46 -12.07
C LYS A 46 12.39 -4.27 -12.87
N LYS A 47 11.30 -3.63 -13.30
CA LYS A 47 10.21 -4.27 -14.06
C LYS A 47 9.64 -5.51 -13.36
N VAL A 48 9.34 -5.41 -12.06
CA VAL A 48 8.94 -6.57 -11.27
C VAL A 48 7.85 -6.24 -10.25
N ILE A 49 6.95 -7.21 -10.06
CA ILE A 49 6.20 -7.37 -8.80
C ILE A 49 6.81 -8.54 -8.06
N LYS A 50 7.19 -8.34 -6.80
CA LYS A 50 7.71 -9.42 -5.94
C LYS A 50 6.84 -9.58 -4.71
N ILE A 51 6.38 -10.83 -4.45
CA ILE A 51 5.42 -11.14 -3.38
C ILE A 51 5.90 -12.34 -2.56
N ALA A 52 5.71 -12.30 -1.25
CA ALA A 52 5.99 -13.39 -0.32
C ALA A 52 4.83 -14.40 -0.30
N LYS A 53 5.05 -15.63 -0.81
CA LYS A 53 4.03 -16.68 -0.95
C LYS A 53 3.40 -17.12 0.36
N ASN A 54 4.21 -17.21 1.42
CA ASN A 54 3.78 -17.77 2.71
C ASN A 54 3.23 -16.68 3.67
N SER A 55 3.00 -15.46 3.16
CA SER A 55 2.28 -14.44 3.92
C SER A 55 0.77 -14.72 3.90
N PRO A 56 0.06 -14.56 5.02
CA PRO A 56 -1.41 -14.59 5.03
C PRO A 56 -2.02 -13.46 4.18
N GLU A 57 -1.23 -12.43 3.91
CA GLU A 57 -1.63 -11.25 3.11
C GLU A 57 -1.23 -11.37 1.63
N PHE A 58 -0.77 -12.57 1.18
CA PHE A 58 -0.30 -12.80 -0.19
C PHE A 58 -1.25 -12.25 -1.26
N MET A 59 -2.54 -12.63 -1.20
CA MET A 59 -3.50 -12.23 -2.24
C MET A 59 -3.85 -10.75 -2.18
N SER A 60 -4.05 -10.19 -0.99
CA SER A 60 -4.35 -8.77 -0.82
C SER A 60 -3.19 -7.89 -1.27
N THR A 61 -1.96 -8.26 -0.92
CA THR A 61 -0.76 -7.56 -1.38
C THR A 61 -0.55 -7.70 -2.89
N LEU A 62 -0.78 -8.89 -3.48
CA LEU A 62 -0.69 -9.05 -4.93
C LEU A 62 -1.67 -8.13 -5.68
N VAL A 63 -2.91 -8.00 -5.18
CA VAL A 63 -3.89 -7.07 -5.76
C VAL A 63 -3.42 -5.62 -5.66
N HIS A 64 -2.87 -5.22 -4.50
CA HIS A 64 -2.33 -3.89 -4.27
C HIS A 64 -1.18 -3.56 -5.23
N GLU A 65 -0.14 -4.40 -5.28
CA GLU A 65 1.02 -4.18 -6.16
C GLU A 65 0.64 -4.21 -7.65
N TYR A 66 -0.32 -5.05 -8.01
CA TYR A 66 -0.87 -5.04 -9.37
C TYR A 66 -1.60 -3.72 -9.69
N CYS A 67 -2.20 -3.05 -8.70
CA CYS A 67 -2.79 -1.73 -8.91
C CYS A 67 -1.74 -0.65 -9.13
N HIS A 68 -0.58 -0.70 -8.48
CA HIS A 68 0.55 0.18 -8.79
C HIS A 68 1.08 -0.04 -10.21
N PHE A 69 1.22 -1.30 -10.64
CA PHE A 69 1.51 -1.60 -12.04
C PHE A 69 0.48 -0.98 -12.99
N LEU A 70 -0.82 -1.10 -12.70
CA LEU A 70 -1.86 -0.47 -13.52
C LEU A 70 -1.80 1.07 -13.52
N GLN A 71 -1.40 1.70 -12.42
CA GLN A 71 -1.16 3.14 -12.36
C GLN A 71 0.02 3.54 -13.24
N CYS A 72 1.09 2.76 -13.21
CA CYS A 72 2.29 2.93 -14.01
C CYS A 72 1.97 2.86 -15.52
N ILE A 73 1.44 1.73 -16.01
CA ILE A 73 1.18 1.54 -17.45
C ILE A 73 0.12 2.50 -18.01
N LYS A 74 -0.85 2.93 -17.18
CA LYS A 74 -1.84 3.96 -17.54
C LYS A 74 -1.29 5.38 -17.43
N LYS A 75 -0.02 5.55 -17.09
CA LYS A 75 0.65 6.85 -16.94
C LYS A 75 -0.14 7.81 -16.04
N CYS A 76 -0.69 7.29 -14.93
CA CYS A 76 -1.51 8.09 -14.02
C CYS A 76 -0.71 9.27 -13.46
N LYS A 77 -1.22 10.50 -13.63
CA LYS A 77 -0.53 11.72 -13.18
C LYS A 77 -0.15 11.67 -11.69
N ILE A 78 -1.02 11.08 -10.85
CA ILE A 78 -0.76 10.98 -9.42
C ILE A 78 0.40 10.01 -9.13
N PHE A 79 0.51 8.88 -9.84
CA PHE A 79 1.59 7.91 -9.71
C PHE A 79 2.94 8.59 -10.01
N LYS A 80 3.09 9.24 -11.17
CA LYS A 80 4.32 9.98 -11.54
C LYS A 80 4.71 11.06 -10.53
N LYS A 81 3.73 11.81 -9.98
CA LYS A 81 4.01 12.84 -8.98
C LYS A 81 4.43 12.24 -7.64
N SER A 82 3.98 11.03 -7.31
CA SER A 82 4.33 10.37 -6.06
C SER A 82 5.75 9.80 -6.05
N ASP A 83 6.37 9.52 -7.21
CA ASP A 83 7.76 9.03 -7.28
C ASP A 83 8.74 10.02 -6.62
N THR A 84 8.71 11.29 -7.05
CA THR A 84 9.52 12.34 -6.42
C THR A 84 9.15 12.55 -4.95
N ALA A 85 7.85 12.42 -4.62
CA ALA A 85 7.38 12.56 -3.25
C ALA A 85 7.89 11.41 -2.35
N GLY A 86 7.93 10.18 -2.85
CA GLY A 86 8.52 9.03 -2.16
C GLY A 86 10.00 9.24 -1.85
N ILE A 87 10.78 9.70 -2.84
CA ILE A 87 12.20 10.02 -2.65
C ILE A 87 12.39 11.06 -1.54
N ILE A 88 11.59 12.14 -1.53
CA ILE A 88 11.66 13.17 -0.49
C ILE A 88 11.41 12.58 0.90
N ILE A 89 10.40 11.71 1.03
CA ILE A 89 10.04 11.06 2.29
C ILE A 89 11.16 10.11 2.74
N ASP A 90 11.69 9.29 1.84
CA ASP A 90 12.78 8.36 2.13
C ASP A 90 14.05 9.10 2.58
N GLU A 91 14.45 10.16 1.87
CA GLU A 91 15.58 10.99 2.25
C GLU A 91 15.36 11.66 3.62
N TRP A 92 14.13 12.11 3.89
CA TRP A 92 13.78 12.69 5.18
C TRP A 92 13.85 11.67 6.31
N PHE A 93 13.38 10.45 6.12
CA PHE A 93 13.56 9.36 7.10
C PHE A 93 15.05 9.06 7.36
N ASN A 94 15.91 9.23 6.35
CA ASN A 94 17.35 9.03 6.45
C ASN A 94 18.11 10.27 6.96
N GLY A 95 17.44 11.27 7.52
CA GLY A 95 18.05 12.40 8.19
C GLY A 95 18.13 13.70 7.39
N LYS A 96 17.79 13.71 6.10
CA LYS A 96 17.78 14.93 5.31
C LYS A 96 16.65 15.86 5.72
N GLU A 97 16.95 17.13 5.89
CA GLU A 97 15.94 18.12 6.28
C GLU A 97 15.25 18.74 5.05
N TYR A 98 13.94 18.95 5.19
CA TYR A 98 13.09 19.60 4.20
C TYR A 98 12.17 20.60 4.89
N SER A 99 11.69 21.62 4.18
CA SER A 99 10.66 22.51 4.71
C SER A 99 9.37 21.74 5.02
N GLU A 100 8.66 22.15 6.06
CA GLU A 100 7.39 21.56 6.47
C GLU A 100 6.39 21.52 5.30
N GLN A 101 6.32 22.60 4.52
CA GLN A 101 5.44 22.68 3.35
C GLN A 101 5.78 21.62 2.29
N LYS A 102 7.08 21.38 2.05
CA LYS A 102 7.55 20.37 1.08
C LYS A 102 7.20 18.97 1.56
N LEU A 103 7.39 18.67 2.84
CA LEU A 103 7.03 17.39 3.45
C LEU A 103 5.52 17.15 3.42
N LYS A 104 4.72 18.12 3.87
CA LYS A 104 3.24 18.05 3.79
C LYS A 104 2.78 17.75 2.37
N ARG A 105 3.39 18.39 1.36
CA ARG A 105 3.08 18.14 -0.04
C ARG A 105 3.46 16.73 -0.47
N ALA A 106 4.63 16.23 -0.07
CA ALA A 106 5.10 14.88 -0.40
C ALA A 106 4.16 13.82 0.21
N PHE A 107 3.89 13.90 1.50
CA PHE A 107 2.96 12.99 2.18
C PHE A 107 1.54 13.04 1.60
N PHE A 108 1.06 14.22 1.23
CA PHE A 108 -0.24 14.35 0.54
C PHE A 108 -0.26 13.59 -0.79
N LEU A 109 0.79 13.71 -1.61
CA LEU A 109 0.87 13.03 -2.92
C LEU A 109 0.94 11.50 -2.75
N VAL A 110 1.74 11.01 -1.81
CA VAL A 110 1.82 9.57 -1.52
C VAL A 110 0.47 9.05 -1.03
N ARG A 111 -0.17 9.70 -0.04
CA ARG A 111 -1.50 9.30 0.42
C ARG A 111 -2.56 9.30 -0.70
N ALA A 112 -2.49 10.27 -1.61
CA ALA A 112 -3.43 10.35 -2.74
C ALA A 112 -3.21 9.23 -3.76
N MET A 113 -1.96 8.88 -4.02
CA MET A 113 -1.58 7.77 -4.90
C MET A 113 -2.01 6.42 -4.30
N GLU A 114 -1.70 6.19 -3.03
CA GLU A 114 -2.13 4.99 -2.30
C GLU A 114 -3.66 4.86 -2.30
N ARG A 115 -4.38 5.95 -2.04
CA ARG A 115 -5.83 5.93 -2.07
C ARG A 115 -6.39 5.56 -3.44
N ASP A 116 -5.82 6.06 -4.54
CA ASP A 116 -6.24 5.66 -5.89
C ASP A 116 -5.93 4.19 -6.14
N CYS A 117 -4.76 3.71 -5.71
CA CYS A 117 -4.37 2.30 -5.75
C CYS A 117 -5.41 1.43 -5.04
N GLU A 118 -5.75 1.73 -3.79
CA GLU A 118 -6.66 0.95 -2.97
C GLU A 118 -8.11 0.96 -3.50
N LYS A 119 -8.56 2.06 -4.08
CA LYS A 119 -9.86 2.11 -4.78
C LYS A 119 -9.89 1.17 -5.98
N ARG A 120 -8.80 1.06 -6.72
CA ARG A 120 -8.66 0.09 -7.83
C ARG A 120 -8.65 -1.33 -7.28
N ALA A 121 -7.92 -1.57 -6.20
CA ALA A 121 -7.83 -2.88 -5.56
C ALA A 121 -9.20 -3.41 -5.14
N VAL A 122 -10.03 -2.60 -4.48
CA VAL A 122 -11.42 -2.99 -4.13
C VAL A 122 -12.25 -3.35 -5.37
N LYS A 123 -12.10 -2.59 -6.48
CA LYS A 123 -12.79 -2.92 -7.74
C LYS A 123 -12.30 -4.25 -8.34
N ILE A 124 -11.00 -4.53 -8.29
CA ILE A 124 -10.39 -5.78 -8.77
C ILE A 124 -10.87 -6.96 -7.93
N ILE A 125 -10.85 -6.85 -6.61
CA ILE A 125 -11.33 -7.89 -5.68
C ILE A 125 -12.76 -8.31 -6.08
N LYS A 126 -13.64 -7.34 -6.31
CA LYS A 126 -15.03 -7.59 -6.73
C LYS A 126 -15.10 -8.17 -8.14
N LYS A 127 -14.39 -7.57 -9.12
CA LYS A 127 -14.41 -7.99 -10.52
C LYS A 127 -14.00 -9.45 -10.71
N PHE A 128 -12.94 -9.88 -10.01
CA PHE A 128 -12.42 -11.24 -10.10
C PHE A 128 -13.04 -12.19 -9.05
N ASN A 129 -13.97 -11.69 -8.24
CA ASN A 129 -14.60 -12.43 -7.16
C ASN A 129 -13.57 -13.18 -6.30
N LEU A 130 -12.52 -12.45 -5.87
CA LEU A 130 -11.42 -13.00 -5.10
C LEU A 130 -11.88 -13.34 -3.67
N GLU A 131 -11.29 -14.37 -3.08
CA GLU A 131 -11.52 -14.77 -1.69
C GLU A 131 -10.81 -13.82 -0.71
N ILE A 132 -11.19 -12.55 -0.78
CA ILE A 132 -10.72 -11.48 0.09
C ILE A 132 -11.96 -10.78 0.65
N ASP A 133 -12.07 -10.71 1.98
CA ASP A 133 -13.10 -9.88 2.62
C ASP A 133 -12.89 -8.41 2.25
N SER A 134 -13.73 -7.90 1.36
CA SER A 134 -13.60 -6.54 0.84
C SER A 134 -13.82 -5.45 1.90
N LYS A 135 -14.60 -5.74 2.97
CA LYS A 135 -14.80 -4.80 4.08
C LYS A 135 -13.55 -4.73 4.95
N MET A 136 -12.99 -5.90 5.29
CA MET A 136 -11.73 -5.96 6.05
C MET A 136 -10.57 -5.39 5.23
N TYR A 137 -10.51 -5.66 3.93
CA TYR A 137 -9.53 -5.04 3.02
C TYR A 137 -9.62 -3.51 3.08
N ALA A 138 -10.82 -2.93 2.93
CA ALA A 138 -11.01 -1.49 2.98
C ALA A 138 -10.61 -0.88 4.34
N LYS A 139 -10.88 -1.58 5.45
CA LYS A 139 -10.43 -1.16 6.78
C LYS A 139 -8.90 -1.09 6.86
N LYS A 140 -8.20 -2.12 6.41
CA LYS A 140 -6.72 -2.16 6.38
C LYS A 140 -6.15 -1.08 5.48
N ALA A 141 -6.72 -0.89 4.30
CA ALA A 141 -6.33 0.14 3.34
C ALA A 141 -6.49 1.56 3.90
N ASN A 142 -7.63 1.87 4.52
CA ASN A 142 -7.83 3.16 5.19
C ASN A 142 -6.83 3.36 6.34
N CYS A 143 -6.60 2.31 7.14
CA CYS A 143 -5.63 2.35 8.22
C CYS A 143 -4.20 2.66 7.68
N TYR A 144 -3.78 1.99 6.62
CA TYR A 144 -2.50 2.24 5.96
C TYR A 144 -2.38 3.68 5.46
N ILE A 145 -3.40 4.21 4.79
CA ILE A 145 -3.40 5.61 4.32
C ILE A 145 -3.34 6.58 5.51
N TYR A 146 -4.10 6.33 6.56
CA TYR A 146 -4.09 7.19 7.76
C TYR A 146 -2.77 7.09 8.55
N SER A 147 -2.07 5.95 8.52
CA SER A 147 -0.77 5.83 9.19
C SER A 147 0.29 6.79 8.65
N HIS A 148 0.18 7.21 7.39
CA HIS A 148 1.07 8.23 6.83
C HIS A 148 0.98 9.60 7.53
N PHE A 149 -0.14 9.93 8.20
CA PHE A 149 -0.20 11.12 9.04
C PHE A 149 0.62 10.95 10.31
N MET A 150 0.68 9.74 10.86
CA MET A 150 1.54 9.45 12.02
C MET A 150 3.01 9.45 11.61
N MET A 151 3.35 8.86 10.46
CA MET A 151 4.71 8.90 9.91
C MET A 151 5.20 10.33 9.70
N GLU A 152 4.36 11.21 9.12
CA GLU A 152 4.63 12.63 8.92
C GLU A 152 4.90 13.35 10.24
N LYS A 153 4.18 13.00 11.33
CA LYS A 153 4.34 13.60 12.65
C LYS A 153 5.55 13.07 13.40
N THR A 154 5.78 11.75 13.37
CA THR A 154 6.71 11.07 14.28
C THR A 154 8.08 10.81 13.66
N ARG A 155 8.22 10.96 12.34
CA ARG A 155 9.40 10.56 11.56
C ARG A 155 9.77 9.08 11.79
N LYS A 156 8.77 8.23 12.05
CA LYS A 156 8.96 6.79 12.27
C LYS A 156 8.14 6.00 11.26
N PHE A 157 8.73 4.95 10.75
CA PHE A 157 8.05 3.94 9.95
C PHE A 157 7.81 2.70 10.82
N ASP A 158 6.55 2.27 10.94
CA ASP A 158 6.22 1.10 11.74
C ASP A 158 6.78 -0.18 11.11
N SER A 159 7.38 -1.04 11.94
CA SER A 159 7.77 -2.36 11.48
C SER A 159 6.53 -3.18 11.09
N TYR A 160 6.69 -4.11 10.15
CA TYR A 160 5.59 -5.00 9.73
C TYR A 160 4.82 -5.65 10.89
N LYS A 161 5.50 -6.03 11.96
CA LYS A 161 4.87 -6.67 13.13
C LYS A 161 4.03 -5.68 13.97
N LYS A 162 4.46 -4.42 14.03
CA LYS A 162 3.83 -3.35 14.82
C LYS A 162 2.92 -2.45 13.97
N SER A 163 2.64 -2.82 12.72
CA SER A 163 1.80 -2.00 11.84
C SER A 163 0.36 -1.85 12.37
N PRO A 164 -0.18 -0.64 12.42
CA PRO A 164 -1.53 -0.37 12.95
C PRO A 164 -2.63 -1.17 12.25
N TYR A 165 -2.48 -1.43 10.94
CA TYR A 165 -3.44 -2.22 10.16
C TYR A 165 -3.48 -3.72 10.53
N ARG A 166 -2.67 -4.17 11.49
CA ARG A 166 -2.72 -5.51 12.08
C ARG A 166 -3.39 -5.54 13.46
N SER A 167 -3.65 -4.38 14.04
CA SER A 167 -4.30 -4.26 15.34
C SER A 167 -5.83 -4.38 15.23
N PRO A 168 -6.47 -5.36 15.88
CA PRO A 168 -7.93 -5.46 15.91
C PRO A 168 -8.61 -4.22 16.49
N ILE A 169 -7.98 -3.58 17.48
CA ILE A 169 -8.49 -2.35 18.14
C ILE A 169 -8.53 -1.21 17.12
N VAL A 170 -7.44 -1.00 16.38
CA VAL A 170 -7.35 0.03 15.35
C VAL A 170 -8.35 -0.27 14.23
N LEU A 171 -8.41 -1.51 13.73
CA LEU A 171 -9.29 -1.90 12.65
C LEU A 171 -10.79 -1.81 13.01
N LYS A 172 -11.15 -1.90 14.31
CA LYS A 172 -12.54 -1.75 14.76
C LYS A 172 -13.12 -0.39 14.38
N VAL A 173 -12.31 0.68 14.43
CA VAL A 173 -12.76 2.05 14.16
C VAL A 173 -12.56 2.50 12.71
N MET A 174 -11.87 1.71 11.89
CA MET A 174 -11.63 2.05 10.49
C MET A 174 -12.88 1.91 9.63
N PRO A 175 -13.09 2.84 8.66
CA PRO A 175 -14.16 2.71 7.68
C PRO A 175 -14.04 1.41 6.89
N SER A 176 -15.15 0.69 6.73
CA SER A 176 -15.25 -0.57 5.95
C SER A 176 -15.43 -0.36 4.45
N THR A 177 -15.45 0.90 4.00
CA THR A 177 -15.42 1.32 2.59
C THR A 177 -14.28 2.30 2.41
N MET A 178 -13.82 2.52 1.17
CA MET A 178 -12.75 3.50 0.93
C MET A 178 -13.23 4.90 1.28
N ALA A 179 -12.65 5.48 2.32
CA ALA A 179 -13.01 6.82 2.80
C ALA A 179 -12.75 7.89 1.73
N VAL A 180 -13.70 8.79 1.54
CA VAL A 180 -13.67 9.76 0.41
C VAL A 180 -12.47 10.69 0.51
N LEU A 181 -12.12 11.17 1.71
CA LEU A 181 -11.07 12.16 1.94
C LEU A 181 -9.88 11.63 2.76
N SER A 182 -9.70 10.31 2.85
CA SER A 182 -8.64 9.69 3.67
C SER A 182 -7.22 10.19 3.38
N HIS A 183 -6.97 10.72 2.18
CA HIS A 183 -5.67 11.29 1.79
C HIS A 183 -5.50 12.76 2.19
N ARG A 184 -6.58 13.46 2.55
CA ARG A 184 -6.57 14.90 2.87
C ARG A 184 -6.59 15.19 4.37
N SER A 185 -7.33 14.39 5.11
CA SER A 185 -7.52 14.59 6.55
C SER A 185 -7.76 13.27 7.25
N ILE A 186 -7.45 13.21 8.52
CA ILE A 186 -7.73 12.09 9.41
C ILE A 186 -8.80 12.51 10.42
N PRO A 187 -9.88 11.72 10.59
CA PRO A 187 -10.89 12.01 11.62
C PRO A 187 -10.27 12.00 13.02
N PRO A 188 -10.64 12.93 13.92
CA PRO A 188 -10.05 13.06 15.26
C PRO A 188 -10.04 11.75 16.06
N LYS A 189 -11.14 11.00 16.05
CA LYS A 189 -11.25 9.70 16.74
C LYS A 189 -10.24 8.68 16.21
N ILE A 190 -10.02 8.63 14.88
CA ILE A 190 -9.06 7.72 14.27
C ILE A 190 -7.64 8.19 14.63
N TYR A 191 -7.40 9.50 14.58
CA TYR A 191 -6.12 10.09 14.93
C TYR A 191 -5.71 9.70 16.35
N SER A 192 -6.56 9.92 17.36
CA SER A 192 -6.26 9.59 18.77
C SER A 192 -5.91 8.11 18.97
N ILE A 193 -6.62 7.21 18.28
CA ILE A 193 -6.36 5.76 18.36
C ILE A 193 -5.03 5.40 17.70
N LEU A 194 -4.71 5.97 16.54
CA LEU A 194 -3.42 5.73 15.89
C LEU A 194 -2.27 6.31 16.71
N GLU A 195 -2.45 7.50 17.27
CA GLU A 195 -1.46 8.15 18.12
C GLU A 195 -1.14 7.30 19.37
N SER A 196 -2.15 6.79 20.07
CA SER A 196 -1.96 5.91 21.23
C SER A 196 -1.34 4.55 20.88
N PHE A 197 -1.40 4.14 19.62
CA PHE A 197 -0.79 2.90 19.13
C PHE A 197 0.68 3.08 18.73
N THR A 198 1.06 4.28 18.28
CA THR A 198 2.42 4.57 17.75
C THR A 198 3.37 5.16 18.81
N LEU A 199 2.86 5.60 19.96
CA LEU A 199 3.64 6.05 21.12
C LEU A 199 4.03 4.87 21.99
#